data_17d15fcc664ddf8489b590fb7ed857fd
#
_entry.id   17d15fcc664ddf8489b590fb7ed857fd
#
_cell.length_a   1.000
_cell.length_b   1.000
_cell.length_c   1.000
_cell.angle_alpha   90.00
_cell.angle_beta   90.00
_cell.angle_gamma   90.00
#
_symmetry.space_group_name_H-M   'P 1'
#
loop_
_entity.id
_entity.type
_entity.pdbx_description
1 polymer ?
#
loop_
_entity_poly.entity_id
_entity_poly.type
_entity_poly.pdbx_seq_one_letter_code
_entity_poly.pdbx_strand_id
1 'polypeptide(L)'
;MPAFINPHVHLEFSANKGTLRYGDFLEWLGSVIASRQQLDAAARGRLILEQIAAMMRSGVGTIGEISSFGGEAEACAQSGIRTVFFNEILGASKDAAAENILKFKQRFECSKAFASSLFIPAVSVHSPYSTHPQITEFATKLARENELVISTHFMESAYERQWLRAGRGKFKTWLAKFNPAPAPFYSPQSFVAHFSGL
;
A
#
# COMPACT_ATOMS: atom_id res chain seq x y z
N MET A 1 -7.75 21.24 -21.07
CA MET A 1 -6.53 21.19 -20.23
C MET A 1 -6.26 19.74 -19.88
N PRO A 2 -5.01 19.30 -19.72
CA PRO A 2 -4.69 17.97 -19.20
C PRO A 2 -5.28 17.81 -17.79
N ALA A 3 -5.76 16.61 -17.46
CA ALA A 3 -6.22 16.29 -16.11
C ALA A 3 -5.02 16.12 -15.16
N PHE A 4 -5.24 16.32 -13.88
CA PHE A 4 -4.25 16.05 -12.84
C PHE A 4 -4.07 14.54 -12.64
N ILE A 5 -2.88 14.15 -12.18
CA ILE A 5 -2.57 12.79 -11.76
C ILE A 5 -2.39 12.81 -10.24
N ASN A 6 -3.15 11.97 -9.52
CA ASN A 6 -2.89 11.66 -8.12
C ASN A 6 -2.17 10.30 -8.07
N PRO A 7 -0.83 10.25 -7.98
CA PRO A 7 -0.08 9.01 -8.14
C PRO A 7 -0.13 8.09 -6.92
N HIS A 8 -0.73 8.54 -5.80
CA HIS A 8 -0.74 7.77 -4.56
C HIS A 8 -1.98 8.10 -3.73
N VAL A 9 -2.90 7.16 -3.63
CA VAL A 9 -4.10 7.26 -2.82
C VAL A 9 -4.45 5.90 -2.22
N HIS A 10 -4.99 5.91 -1.01
CA HIS A 10 -5.51 4.75 -0.31
C HIS A 10 -7.02 4.89 -0.15
N LEU A 11 -7.79 4.44 -1.12
CA LEU A 11 -9.25 4.49 -1.06
C LEU A 11 -9.84 3.60 0.02
N GLU A 12 -9.11 2.55 0.43
CA GLU A 12 -9.48 1.69 1.56
C GLU A 12 -9.68 2.46 2.87
N PHE A 13 -9.05 3.65 3.02
CA PHE A 13 -9.18 4.51 4.19
C PHE A 13 -10.23 5.61 4.04
N SER A 14 -11.05 5.59 3.01
CA SER A 14 -12.08 6.61 2.78
C SER A 14 -13.07 6.75 3.95
N ALA A 15 -13.35 5.65 4.67
CA ALA A 15 -14.19 5.65 5.86
C ALA A 15 -13.53 6.28 7.10
N ASN A 16 -12.21 6.53 7.07
CA ASN A 16 -11.47 7.07 8.21
C ASN A 16 -11.52 8.60 8.30
N LYS A 17 -12.29 9.26 7.44
CA LYS A 17 -12.42 10.72 7.44
C LYS A 17 -12.85 11.24 8.81
N GLY A 18 -12.03 12.13 9.39
CA GLY A 18 -12.29 12.74 10.69
C GLY A 18 -11.95 11.85 11.91
N THR A 19 -11.44 10.63 11.72
CA THR A 19 -11.10 9.72 12.83
C THR A 19 -9.59 9.60 13.08
N LEU A 20 -8.76 10.11 12.15
CA LEU A 20 -7.31 10.01 12.25
C LEU A 20 -6.72 11.10 13.13
N ARG A 21 -5.65 10.76 13.86
CA ARG A 21 -4.86 11.69 14.66
C ARG A 21 -3.68 12.17 13.84
N TYR A 22 -3.59 13.49 13.65
CA TYR A 22 -2.51 14.13 12.90
C TYR A 22 -1.44 14.70 13.85
N GLY A 23 -0.25 14.96 13.30
CA GLY A 23 0.88 15.59 13.99
C GLY A 23 2.09 14.66 14.15
N ASP A 24 2.01 13.62 14.98
CA ASP A 24 3.07 12.61 15.11
C ASP A 24 2.77 11.41 14.20
N PHE A 25 3.76 10.96 13.42
CA PHE A 25 3.61 9.86 12.47
C PHE A 25 3.16 8.55 13.13
N LEU A 26 3.69 8.23 14.32
CA LEU A 26 3.35 6.99 15.02
C LEU A 26 1.96 7.04 15.69
N GLU A 27 1.52 8.23 16.11
CA GLU A 27 0.15 8.43 16.58
C GLU A 27 -0.82 8.32 15.41
N TRP A 28 -0.49 8.94 14.27
CA TRP A 28 -1.27 8.80 13.05
C TRP A 28 -1.38 7.34 12.62
N LEU A 29 -0.26 6.63 12.50
CA LEU A 29 -0.23 5.22 12.11
C LEU A 29 -1.03 4.34 13.07
N GLY A 30 -0.90 4.58 14.38
CA GLY A 30 -1.71 3.90 15.40
C GLY A 30 -3.20 4.17 15.23
N SER A 31 -3.59 5.41 14.87
CA SER A 31 -4.99 5.77 14.64
C SER A 31 -5.55 5.13 13.35
N VAL A 32 -4.76 5.00 12.29
CA VAL A 32 -5.13 4.26 11.07
C VAL A 32 -5.47 2.79 11.40
N ILE A 33 -4.60 2.14 12.18
CA ILE A 33 -4.82 0.74 12.60
C ILE A 33 -6.09 0.61 13.45
N ALA A 34 -6.31 1.54 14.40
CA ALA A 34 -7.42 1.50 15.34
C ALA A 34 -8.77 1.86 14.70
N SER A 35 -8.78 2.71 13.67
CA SER A 35 -10.01 3.25 13.08
C SER A 35 -10.52 2.48 11.86
N ARG A 36 -9.97 1.30 11.57
CA ARG A 36 -10.45 0.45 10.47
C ARG A 36 -11.92 0.10 10.67
N GLN A 37 -12.77 0.70 9.87
CA GLN A 37 -14.20 0.40 9.87
C GLN A 37 -14.47 -0.84 9.02
N GLN A 38 -15.24 -1.78 9.57
CA GLN A 38 -15.75 -2.92 8.84
C GLN A 38 -17.03 -2.51 8.12
N LEU A 39 -16.89 -2.04 6.87
CA LEU A 39 -18.01 -1.83 5.97
C LEU A 39 -18.30 -3.12 5.21
N ASP A 40 -19.58 -3.40 4.96
CA ASP A 40 -19.94 -4.42 3.97
C ASP A 40 -19.46 -4.01 2.57
N ALA A 41 -19.38 -4.97 1.64
CA ALA A 41 -18.82 -4.74 0.31
C ALA A 41 -19.60 -3.66 -0.47
N ALA A 42 -20.93 -3.63 -0.34
CA ALA A 42 -21.76 -2.67 -1.06
C ALA A 42 -21.57 -1.22 -0.50
N ALA A 43 -21.53 -1.06 0.81
CA ALA A 43 -21.28 0.23 1.45
C ALA A 43 -19.87 0.75 1.11
N ARG A 44 -18.86 -0.14 1.13
CA ARG A 44 -17.48 0.19 0.73
C ARG A 44 -17.45 0.65 -0.73
N GLY A 45 -18.02 -0.12 -1.66
CA GLY A 45 -18.04 0.21 -3.09
C GLY A 45 -18.68 1.58 -3.36
N ARG A 46 -19.84 1.88 -2.73
CA ARG A 46 -20.48 3.21 -2.85
C ARG A 46 -19.57 4.32 -2.36
N LEU A 47 -18.97 4.18 -1.18
CA LEU A 47 -18.08 5.19 -0.61
C LEU A 47 -16.87 5.46 -1.51
N ILE A 48 -16.25 4.40 -2.06
CA ILE A 48 -15.12 4.52 -2.98
C ILE A 48 -15.53 5.27 -4.25
N LEU A 49 -16.66 4.93 -4.87
CA LEU A 49 -17.17 5.63 -6.04
C LEU A 49 -17.45 7.12 -5.75
N GLU A 50 -17.97 7.45 -4.58
CA GLU A 50 -18.17 8.84 -4.15
C GLU A 50 -16.84 9.60 -4.04
N GLN A 51 -15.79 8.99 -3.46
CA GLN A 51 -14.47 9.61 -3.34
C GLN A 51 -13.80 9.77 -4.71
N ILE A 52 -13.90 8.78 -5.59
CA ILE A 52 -13.41 8.88 -6.96
C ILE A 52 -14.13 10.00 -7.70
N ALA A 53 -15.46 10.08 -7.61
CA ALA A 53 -16.23 11.15 -8.22
C ALA A 53 -15.83 12.53 -7.68
N ALA A 54 -15.51 12.66 -6.39
CA ALA A 54 -14.99 13.89 -5.81
C ALA A 54 -13.62 14.28 -6.39
N MET A 55 -12.70 13.33 -6.55
CA MET A 55 -11.41 13.56 -7.22
C MET A 55 -11.58 13.97 -8.68
N MET A 56 -12.47 13.32 -9.42
CA MET A 56 -12.77 13.70 -10.82
C MET A 56 -13.33 15.12 -10.92
N ARG A 57 -14.23 15.51 -10.02
CA ARG A 57 -14.75 16.89 -9.96
C ARG A 57 -13.66 17.92 -9.63
N SER A 58 -12.61 17.54 -8.93
CA SER A 58 -11.44 18.39 -8.67
C SER A 58 -10.40 18.40 -9.80
N GLY A 59 -10.67 17.71 -10.91
CA GLY A 59 -9.82 17.69 -12.10
C GLY A 59 -8.83 16.54 -12.17
N VAL A 60 -8.89 15.57 -11.25
CA VAL A 60 -8.04 14.35 -11.30
C VAL A 60 -8.59 13.37 -12.32
N GLY A 61 -7.77 12.98 -13.29
CA GLY A 61 -8.15 12.02 -14.34
C GLY A 61 -7.40 10.68 -14.26
N THR A 62 -6.37 10.60 -13.41
CA THR A 62 -5.62 9.36 -13.20
C THR A 62 -5.25 9.23 -11.73
N ILE A 63 -5.38 8.02 -11.18
CA ILE A 63 -4.97 7.69 -9.81
C ILE A 63 -4.02 6.51 -9.76
N GLY A 64 -3.09 6.52 -8.79
CA GLY A 64 -2.36 5.35 -8.32
C GLY A 64 -3.00 4.88 -7.02
N GLU A 65 -3.87 3.88 -7.10
CA GLU A 65 -4.55 3.31 -5.93
C GLU A 65 -3.69 2.26 -5.26
N ILE A 66 -3.40 2.43 -3.97
CA ILE A 66 -2.66 1.45 -3.16
C ILE A 66 -3.68 0.64 -2.35
N SER A 67 -3.81 -0.64 -2.65
CA SER A 67 -4.82 -1.51 -2.03
C SER A 67 -4.19 -2.68 -1.29
N SER A 68 -4.34 -2.70 0.03
CA SER A 68 -3.83 -3.79 0.88
C SER A 68 -4.74 -5.03 0.88
N PHE A 69 -6.04 -4.86 0.54
CA PHE A 69 -7.04 -5.93 0.66
C PHE A 69 -7.81 -6.24 -0.63
N GLY A 70 -7.67 -5.43 -1.67
CA GLY A 70 -8.28 -5.65 -2.99
C GLY A 70 -9.76 -5.29 -3.09
N GLY A 71 -10.37 -4.79 -2.01
CA GLY A 71 -11.80 -4.49 -1.98
C GLY A 71 -12.23 -3.28 -2.83
N GLU A 72 -11.29 -2.53 -3.36
CA GLU A 72 -11.47 -1.33 -4.16
C GLU A 72 -11.49 -1.59 -5.67
N ALA A 73 -10.98 -2.76 -6.11
CA ALA A 73 -10.71 -3.06 -7.52
C ALA A 73 -11.94 -2.90 -8.42
N GLU A 74 -13.08 -3.46 -8.02
CA GLU A 74 -14.31 -3.39 -8.80
C GLU A 74 -14.81 -1.95 -8.94
N ALA A 75 -14.85 -1.19 -7.85
CA ALA A 75 -15.29 0.21 -7.87
C ALA A 75 -14.35 1.07 -8.71
N CYS A 76 -13.03 0.87 -8.62
CA CYS A 76 -12.06 1.55 -9.47
C CYS A 76 -12.28 1.23 -10.94
N ALA A 77 -12.48 -0.03 -11.30
CA ALA A 77 -12.71 -0.46 -12.67
C ALA A 77 -14.01 0.10 -13.28
N GLN A 78 -15.06 0.24 -12.46
CA GLN A 78 -16.37 0.75 -12.88
C GLN A 78 -16.44 2.29 -12.92
N SER A 79 -15.53 2.99 -12.24
CA SER A 79 -15.61 4.46 -12.05
C SER A 79 -15.35 5.29 -13.28
N GLY A 80 -14.68 4.73 -14.31
CA GLY A 80 -14.23 5.46 -15.49
C GLY A 80 -12.98 6.33 -15.30
N ILE A 81 -12.43 6.48 -14.07
CA ILE A 81 -11.13 7.11 -13.87
C ILE A 81 -10.00 6.16 -14.29
N ARG A 82 -8.94 6.68 -14.89
CA ARG A 82 -7.75 5.85 -15.16
C ARG A 82 -7.07 5.48 -13.85
N THR A 83 -6.93 4.19 -13.58
CA THR A 83 -6.37 3.67 -12.33
C THR A 83 -5.16 2.78 -12.61
N VAL A 84 -4.00 3.09 -12.02
CA VAL A 84 -2.93 2.13 -11.77
C VAL A 84 -3.21 1.53 -10.41
N PHE A 85 -3.63 0.26 -10.41
CA PHE A 85 -4.10 -0.43 -9.19
C PHE A 85 -2.96 -1.24 -8.58
N PHE A 86 -2.32 -0.66 -7.59
CA PHE A 86 -1.21 -1.26 -6.87
C PHE A 86 -1.74 -2.26 -5.83
N ASN A 87 -1.70 -3.55 -6.14
CA ASN A 87 -1.92 -4.59 -5.16
C ASN A 87 -0.77 -4.57 -4.14
N GLU A 88 -1.07 -4.20 -2.91
CA GLU A 88 -0.04 -4.04 -1.89
C GLU A 88 0.20 -5.35 -1.15
N ILE A 89 1.47 -5.68 -0.95
CA ILE A 89 1.90 -6.80 -0.12
C ILE A 89 2.70 -6.30 1.08
N LEU A 90 2.39 -6.83 2.26
CA LEU A 90 3.07 -6.55 3.52
C LEU A 90 3.12 -7.81 4.40
N GLY A 91 3.94 -7.74 5.43
CA GLY A 91 4.08 -8.81 6.43
C GLY A 91 5.50 -8.89 6.95
N ALA A 92 5.67 -8.62 8.25
CA ALA A 92 6.98 -8.61 8.92
C ALA A 92 7.41 -10.00 9.44
N SER A 93 6.49 -10.97 9.51
CA SER A 93 6.79 -12.30 10.01
C SER A 93 7.35 -13.18 8.90
N LYS A 94 8.49 -13.82 9.17
CA LYS A 94 9.06 -14.83 8.27
C LYS A 94 8.13 -16.03 8.13
N ASP A 95 7.55 -16.48 9.22
CA ASP A 95 6.71 -17.68 9.25
C ASP A 95 5.38 -17.47 8.50
N ALA A 96 4.87 -16.24 8.48
CA ALA A 96 3.67 -15.88 7.74
C ALA A 96 3.94 -15.48 6.27
N ALA A 97 5.20 -15.44 5.82
CA ALA A 97 5.54 -14.93 4.49
C ALA A 97 4.87 -15.72 3.37
N ALA A 98 4.88 -17.06 3.45
CA ALA A 98 4.26 -17.91 2.44
C ALA A 98 2.74 -17.70 2.33
N GLU A 99 2.06 -17.57 3.46
CA GLU A 99 0.61 -17.29 3.50
C GLU A 99 0.29 -15.89 2.94
N ASN A 100 1.08 -14.88 3.29
CA ASN A 100 0.91 -13.53 2.77
C ASN A 100 1.12 -13.47 1.26
N ILE A 101 2.11 -14.18 0.73
CA ILE A 101 2.34 -14.32 -0.70
C ILE A 101 1.16 -15.01 -1.40
N LEU A 102 0.62 -16.07 -0.81
CA LEU A 102 -0.54 -16.77 -1.37
C LEU A 102 -1.77 -15.85 -1.44
N LYS A 103 -2.08 -15.15 -0.34
CA LYS A 103 -3.19 -14.18 -0.29
C LYS A 103 -3.00 -13.03 -1.28
N PHE A 104 -1.77 -12.54 -1.42
CA PHE A 104 -1.44 -11.53 -2.42
C PHE A 104 -1.70 -12.04 -3.85
N LYS A 105 -1.21 -13.24 -4.20
CA LYS A 105 -1.43 -13.83 -5.53
C LYS A 105 -2.92 -13.93 -5.85
N GLN A 106 -3.75 -14.37 -4.91
CA GLN A 106 -5.20 -14.45 -5.10
C GLN A 106 -5.80 -13.06 -5.41
N ARG A 107 -5.46 -12.02 -4.63
CA ARG A 107 -5.94 -10.66 -4.88
C ARG A 107 -5.44 -10.09 -6.20
N PHE A 108 -4.18 -10.33 -6.53
CA PHE A 108 -3.59 -9.89 -7.79
C PHE A 108 -4.30 -10.51 -9.00
N GLU A 109 -4.55 -11.82 -8.98
CA GLU A 109 -5.33 -12.48 -10.04
C GLU A 109 -6.76 -11.95 -10.12
N CYS A 110 -7.43 -11.70 -8.99
CA CYS A 110 -8.75 -11.06 -8.99
C CYS A 110 -8.70 -9.66 -9.65
N SER A 111 -7.69 -8.84 -9.34
CA SER A 111 -7.56 -7.51 -9.93
C SER A 111 -7.25 -7.57 -11.42
N LYS A 112 -6.50 -8.58 -11.90
CA LYS A 112 -6.22 -8.79 -13.32
C LYS A 112 -7.49 -9.03 -14.15
N ALA A 113 -8.55 -9.58 -13.54
CA ALA A 113 -9.82 -9.76 -14.24
C ALA A 113 -10.46 -8.44 -14.69
N PHE A 114 -10.09 -7.31 -14.09
CA PHE A 114 -10.54 -5.97 -14.46
C PHE A 114 -9.60 -5.25 -15.43
N ALA A 115 -8.49 -5.87 -15.85
CA ALA A 115 -7.48 -5.23 -16.68
C ALA A 115 -8.08 -4.64 -17.98
N SER A 116 -7.76 -3.36 -18.25
CA SER A 116 -8.25 -2.61 -19.41
C SER A 116 -7.34 -1.43 -19.67
N SER A 117 -7.66 -0.62 -20.70
CA SER A 117 -6.94 0.64 -20.97
C SER A 117 -7.07 1.67 -19.83
N LEU A 118 -8.09 1.53 -18.98
CA LEU A 118 -8.33 2.41 -17.83
C LEU A 118 -7.97 1.77 -16.50
N PHE A 119 -7.84 0.46 -16.40
CA PHE A 119 -7.49 -0.23 -15.16
C PHE A 119 -6.23 -1.09 -15.36
N ILE A 120 -5.14 -0.70 -14.76
CA ILE A 120 -3.81 -1.29 -14.94
C ILE A 120 -3.38 -1.93 -13.62
N PRO A 121 -3.43 -3.28 -13.49
CA PRO A 121 -2.92 -3.97 -12.30
C PRO A 121 -1.42 -3.75 -12.14
N ALA A 122 -1.00 -3.45 -10.90
CA ALA A 122 0.37 -3.15 -10.54
C ALA A 122 0.69 -3.75 -9.17
N VAL A 123 1.94 -3.66 -8.72
CA VAL A 123 2.43 -4.21 -7.46
C VAL A 123 2.87 -3.09 -6.52
N SER A 124 2.56 -3.20 -5.23
CA SER A 124 3.17 -2.38 -4.18
C SER A 124 3.80 -3.26 -3.10
N VAL A 125 5.04 -2.94 -2.72
CA VAL A 125 5.65 -3.42 -1.47
C VAL A 125 5.40 -2.34 -0.42
N HIS A 126 4.73 -2.67 0.68
CA HIS A 126 4.32 -1.63 1.63
C HIS A 126 5.50 -0.76 2.07
N SER A 127 6.35 -1.24 2.97
CA SER A 127 7.48 -0.44 3.48
C SER A 127 8.58 -1.34 4.05
N PRO A 128 9.82 -0.86 4.18
CA PRO A 128 10.93 -1.65 4.70
C PRO A 128 10.78 -2.07 6.17
N TYR A 129 9.93 -1.39 6.95
CA TYR A 129 9.70 -1.74 8.35
C TYR A 129 8.59 -2.78 8.55
N SER A 130 7.77 -3.01 7.56
CA SER A 130 6.59 -3.88 7.64
C SER A 130 6.62 -5.05 6.67
N THR A 131 7.67 -5.17 5.86
CA THR A 131 7.76 -6.20 4.83
C THR A 131 9.05 -7.01 4.96
N HIS A 132 8.89 -8.32 5.20
CA HIS A 132 10.01 -9.26 5.32
C HIS A 132 10.75 -9.39 3.97
N PRO A 133 12.10 -9.58 3.95
CA PRO A 133 12.89 -9.71 2.72
C PRO A 133 12.37 -10.71 1.70
N GLN A 134 11.90 -11.86 2.12
CA GLN A 134 11.31 -12.86 1.22
C GLN A 134 10.08 -12.35 0.46
N ILE A 135 9.28 -11.50 1.09
CA ILE A 135 8.09 -10.90 0.47
C ILE A 135 8.52 -9.82 -0.54
N THR A 136 9.50 -8.99 -0.18
CA THR A 136 10.04 -7.97 -1.09
C THR A 136 10.68 -8.62 -2.32
N GLU A 137 11.49 -9.66 -2.12
CA GLU A 137 12.12 -10.41 -3.21
C GLU A 137 11.07 -11.03 -4.15
N PHE A 138 10.04 -11.67 -3.57
CA PHE A 138 8.93 -12.20 -4.36
C PHE A 138 8.24 -11.11 -5.20
N ALA A 139 7.90 -9.97 -4.58
CA ALA A 139 7.15 -8.90 -5.24
C ALA A 139 7.96 -8.21 -6.35
N THR A 140 9.23 -7.94 -6.11
CA THR A 140 10.13 -7.34 -7.11
C THR A 140 10.44 -8.29 -8.26
N LYS A 141 10.58 -9.60 -7.97
CA LYS A 141 10.72 -10.63 -9.00
C LYS A 141 9.47 -10.71 -9.86
N LEU A 142 8.29 -10.77 -9.25
CA LEU A 142 7.01 -10.79 -9.98
C LEU A 142 6.87 -9.57 -10.90
N ALA A 143 7.18 -8.37 -10.40
CA ALA A 143 7.10 -7.15 -11.18
C ALA A 143 8.05 -7.18 -12.37
N ARG A 144 9.30 -7.61 -12.17
CA ARG A 144 10.30 -7.72 -13.25
C ARG A 144 9.91 -8.74 -14.32
N GLU A 145 9.49 -9.95 -13.92
CA GLU A 145 9.13 -11.03 -14.85
C GLU A 145 7.88 -10.72 -15.69
N ASN A 146 7.03 -9.81 -15.23
CA ASN A 146 5.77 -9.45 -15.90
C ASN A 146 5.74 -7.98 -16.35
N GLU A 147 6.85 -7.27 -16.33
CA GLU A 147 6.98 -5.85 -16.72
C GLU A 147 5.94 -4.94 -16.04
N LEU A 148 5.67 -5.20 -14.74
CA LEU A 148 4.67 -4.47 -13.99
C LEU A 148 5.26 -3.21 -13.35
N VAL A 149 4.45 -2.17 -13.28
CA VAL A 149 4.77 -1.00 -12.44
C VAL A 149 4.78 -1.45 -10.97
N ILE A 150 5.80 -1.00 -10.23
CA ILE A 150 5.92 -1.28 -8.80
C ILE A 150 6.10 0.00 -8.01
N SER A 151 5.50 0.04 -6.83
CA SER A 151 5.66 1.14 -5.86
C SER A 151 6.04 0.64 -4.47
N THR A 152 6.47 1.55 -3.62
CA THR A 152 6.73 1.28 -2.20
C THR A 152 6.69 2.58 -1.40
N HIS A 153 6.33 2.47 -0.11
CA HIS A 153 6.55 3.54 0.85
C HIS A 153 8.00 3.48 1.34
N PHE A 154 8.70 4.60 1.30
CA PHE A 154 10.11 4.63 1.70
C PHE A 154 10.50 5.98 2.30
N MET A 155 11.07 5.95 3.49
CA MET A 155 11.54 7.15 4.21
C MET A 155 10.41 8.16 4.50
N GLU A 156 9.19 7.68 4.75
CA GLU A 156 8.01 8.50 4.99
C GLU A 156 8.04 9.26 6.33
N SER A 157 8.97 8.91 7.23
CA SER A 157 9.16 9.64 8.49
C SER A 157 10.62 9.69 8.93
N ALA A 158 10.94 10.69 9.79
CA ALA A 158 12.24 10.77 10.45
C ALA A 158 12.47 9.56 11.38
N TYR A 159 11.41 8.96 11.92
CA TYR A 159 11.47 7.78 12.78
C TYR A 159 11.87 6.53 12.00
N GLU A 160 11.32 6.34 10.81
CA GLU A 160 11.70 5.26 9.91
C GLU A 160 13.16 5.39 9.48
N ARG A 161 13.59 6.60 9.09
CA ARG A 161 15.00 6.87 8.74
C ARG A 161 15.95 6.51 9.88
N GLN A 162 15.62 6.87 11.13
CA GLN A 162 16.43 6.53 12.30
C GLN A 162 16.45 5.01 12.55
N TRP A 163 15.31 4.36 12.37
CA TRP A 163 15.15 2.92 12.50
C TRP A 163 16.02 2.15 11.50
N LEU A 164 15.88 2.46 10.21
CA LEU A 164 16.62 1.77 9.14
C LEU A 164 18.12 1.98 9.21
N ARG A 165 18.58 3.16 9.70
CA ARG A 165 20.00 3.46 9.82
C ARG A 165 20.67 2.90 11.07
N ALA A 166 19.95 2.79 12.17
CA ALA A 166 20.56 2.57 13.46
C ALA A 166 19.82 1.55 14.36
N GLY A 167 18.70 1.00 13.92
CA GLY A 167 17.90 0.04 14.71
C GLY A 167 17.40 0.58 16.05
N ARG A 168 17.17 1.91 16.14
CA ARG A 168 16.82 2.60 17.40
C ARG A 168 15.78 3.71 17.18
N GLY A 169 15.36 4.34 18.26
CA GLY A 169 14.44 5.47 18.25
C GLY A 169 12.99 5.09 18.54
N LYS A 170 12.08 6.06 18.43
CA LYS A 170 10.65 5.88 18.75
C LYS A 170 10.02 4.75 17.93
N PHE A 171 10.47 4.53 16.70
CA PHE A 171 9.97 3.46 15.85
C PHE A 171 10.26 2.08 16.43
N LYS A 172 11.44 1.85 17.02
CA LYS A 172 11.77 0.61 17.73
C LYS A 172 10.78 0.34 18.86
N THR A 173 10.52 1.35 19.69
CA THR A 173 9.58 1.23 20.81
C THR A 173 8.16 0.94 20.33
N TRP A 174 7.76 1.54 19.22
CA TRP A 174 6.44 1.31 18.62
C TRP A 174 6.33 -0.12 18.06
N LEU A 175 7.34 -0.60 17.33
CA LEU A 175 7.37 -1.96 16.77
C LEU A 175 7.43 -3.04 17.86
N ALA A 176 8.01 -2.73 19.03
CA ALA A 176 8.07 -3.66 20.16
C ALA A 176 6.68 -4.05 20.70
N LYS A 177 5.63 -3.31 20.36
CA LYS A 177 4.23 -3.69 20.64
C LYS A 177 3.77 -4.93 19.87
N PHE A 178 4.40 -5.20 18.72
CA PHE A 178 4.05 -6.29 17.81
C PHE A 178 5.13 -7.39 17.74
N ASN A 179 6.38 -7.03 18.06
CA ASN A 179 7.52 -7.94 18.10
C ASN A 179 8.41 -7.56 19.29
N PRO A 180 8.60 -8.43 20.30
CA PRO A 180 9.37 -8.11 21.50
C PRO A 180 10.83 -7.73 21.25
N ALA A 181 11.42 -8.22 20.17
CA ALA A 181 12.82 -7.97 19.78
C ALA A 181 12.92 -7.45 18.34
N PRO A 182 12.37 -6.24 18.03
CA PRO A 182 12.38 -5.74 16.68
C PRO A 182 13.80 -5.36 16.24
N ALA A 183 14.15 -5.81 15.03
CA ALA A 183 15.37 -5.42 14.33
C ALA A 183 15.01 -4.99 12.90
N PRO A 184 15.73 -4.01 12.30
CA PRO A 184 15.47 -3.63 10.93
C PRO A 184 15.88 -4.77 9.98
N PHE A 185 15.02 -5.06 9.02
CA PHE A 185 15.29 -6.05 7.97
C PHE A 185 16.31 -5.53 6.94
N TYR A 186 16.39 -4.21 6.81
CA TYR A 186 17.14 -3.53 5.76
C TYR A 186 17.91 -2.33 6.31
N SER A 187 19.02 -2.01 5.66
CA SER A 187 19.51 -0.64 5.58
C SER A 187 18.74 0.10 4.46
N PRO A 188 18.79 1.45 4.42
CA PRO A 188 18.20 2.19 3.31
C PRO A 188 18.69 1.73 1.94
N GLN A 189 20.00 1.51 1.82
CA GLN A 189 20.66 1.08 0.58
C GLN A 189 20.24 -0.32 0.16
N SER A 190 20.19 -1.27 1.10
CA SER A 190 19.81 -2.65 0.79
C SER A 190 18.34 -2.76 0.37
N PHE A 191 17.45 -1.93 0.93
CA PHE A 191 16.06 -1.91 0.50
C PHE A 191 15.92 -1.39 -0.95
N VAL A 192 16.52 -0.25 -1.25
CA VAL A 192 16.49 0.33 -2.60
C VAL A 192 17.09 -0.60 -3.64
N ALA A 193 18.12 -1.38 -3.28
CA ALA A 193 18.75 -2.33 -4.19
C ALA A 193 17.78 -3.41 -4.74
N HIS A 194 16.71 -3.76 -4.01
CA HIS A 194 15.69 -4.68 -4.51
C HIS A 194 14.93 -4.14 -5.73
N PHE A 195 14.86 -2.82 -5.87
CA PHE A 195 14.13 -2.14 -6.96
C PHE A 195 15.04 -1.71 -8.11
N SER A 196 16.36 -1.95 -8.01
CA SER A 196 17.31 -1.65 -9.09
C SER A 196 17.10 -2.57 -10.27
N GLY A 197 17.02 -2.01 -11.49
CA GLY A 197 16.84 -2.78 -12.73
C GLY A 197 15.39 -3.21 -13.00
N LEU A 198 14.44 -2.53 -12.38
CA LEU A 198 12.99 -2.63 -12.68
C LEU A 198 12.57 -1.57 -13.70
#